data_7a5bcad701ed0c9c9235702264b43112
#
_entry.id   7a5bcad701ed0c9c9235702264b43112
#
_cell.length_a   1.000
_cell.length_b   1.000
_cell.length_c   1.000
_cell.angle_alpha   90.00
_cell.angle_beta   90.00
_cell.angle_gamma   90.00
#
_symmetry.space_group_name_H-M   'P 1'
#
loop_
_entity.id
_entity.type
_entity.pdbx_description
1 polymer ?
#
loop_
_entity_poly.entity_id
_entity_poly.type
_entity_poly.pdbx_seq_one_letter_code
_entity_poly.pdbx_strand_id
1 'polypeptide(L)'
;MARWYGKVGFAVTEDSGNGVWTENIEERYYYGDVQKPRTSWQQNSNSINDNIRVTCQISILADPYAYHYFVYMRWVEYMGQKWKIESVENMEGPRLLLNVGGLYEEQN
;
A
#
# COMPACT_ATOMS: atom_id res chain seq x y z
N MET A 1 9.33 10.10 14.57
CA MET A 1 8.54 9.28 13.66
C MET A 1 7.06 9.52 13.90
N ALA A 2 6.29 9.65 12.86
CA ALA A 2 4.86 9.89 12.96
C ALA A 2 4.11 8.56 13.04
N ARG A 3 3.17 8.48 13.97
CA ARG A 3 2.32 7.30 14.07
C ARG A 3 1.36 7.24 12.90
N TRP A 4 1.08 6.04 12.47
CA TRP A 4 0.16 5.80 11.38
C TRP A 4 -0.86 4.73 11.77
N TYR A 5 -2.10 4.96 11.35
CA TYR A 5 -3.17 3.96 11.45
C TYR A 5 -4.05 4.11 10.22
N GLY A 6 -4.28 3.01 9.54
CA GLY A 6 -5.10 3.06 8.34
C GLY A 6 -5.30 1.69 7.73
N LYS A 7 -5.88 1.71 6.54
CA LYS A 7 -6.21 0.48 5.82
C LYS A 7 -5.11 0.11 4.86
N VAL A 8 -4.90 -1.20 4.73
CA VAL A 8 -4.08 -1.78 3.66
C VAL A 8 -4.98 -2.67 2.84
N GLY A 9 -4.94 -2.51 1.53
CA GLY A 9 -5.75 -3.30 0.61
C GLY A 9 -4.97 -4.47 0.04
N PHE A 10 -5.53 -5.66 0.13
CA PHE A 10 -4.97 -6.89 -0.41
C PHE A 10 -5.83 -7.36 -1.55
N ALA A 11 -5.24 -7.53 -2.73
CA ALA A 11 -5.95 -8.08 -3.89
C ALA A 11 -5.74 -9.59 -3.92
N VAL A 12 -6.59 -10.31 -3.20
CA VAL A 12 -6.50 -11.76 -3.10
C VAL A 12 -7.20 -12.39 -4.29
N THR A 13 -6.50 -13.27 -4.97
CA THR A 13 -7.05 -13.98 -6.13
C THR A 13 -7.73 -15.24 -5.65
N GLU A 14 -9.00 -15.41 -5.99
CA GLU A 14 -9.77 -16.58 -5.63
C GLU A 14 -10.27 -17.29 -6.88
N ASP A 15 -10.25 -18.61 -6.84
CA ASP A 15 -10.84 -19.44 -7.89
C ASP A 15 -12.34 -19.56 -7.63
N SER A 16 -13.14 -19.11 -8.59
CA SER A 16 -14.60 -19.13 -8.45
C SER A 16 -15.22 -20.50 -8.75
N GLY A 17 -14.40 -21.54 -8.90
CA GLY A 17 -14.86 -22.91 -9.11
C GLY A 17 -15.00 -23.33 -10.56
N ASN A 18 -14.98 -22.39 -11.50
CA ASN A 18 -15.12 -22.68 -12.93
C ASN A 18 -13.84 -22.40 -13.70
N GLY A 19 -12.71 -22.36 -13.01
CA GLY A 19 -11.44 -22.03 -13.63
C GLY A 19 -11.27 -20.53 -13.88
N VAL A 20 -12.19 -19.72 -13.41
CA VAL A 20 -12.12 -18.27 -13.52
C VAL A 20 -11.58 -17.70 -12.23
N TRP A 21 -10.49 -16.93 -12.34
CA TRP A 21 -9.86 -16.29 -11.18
C TRP A 21 -10.43 -14.89 -11.03
N THR A 22 -10.96 -14.60 -9.85
CA THR A 22 -11.47 -13.28 -9.52
C THR A 22 -10.62 -12.65 -8.43
N GLU A 23 -10.39 -11.34 -8.55
CA GLU A 23 -9.70 -10.59 -7.52
C GLU A 23 -10.71 -10.02 -6.53
N ASN A 24 -10.50 -10.32 -5.26
CA ASN A 24 -11.26 -9.71 -4.17
C ASN A 24 -10.33 -8.81 -3.38
N ILE A 25 -10.77 -7.59 -3.16
CA ILE A 25 -10.01 -6.65 -2.34
C ILE A 25 -10.41 -6.83 -0.89
N GLU A 26 -9.47 -7.27 -0.09
CA GLU A 26 -9.65 -7.39 1.36
C GLU A 26 -8.99 -6.19 2.02
N GLU A 27 -9.75 -5.42 2.76
CA GLU A 27 -9.23 -4.25 3.47
C GLU A 27 -9.06 -4.57 4.95
N ARG A 28 -7.87 -4.30 5.47
CA ARG A 28 -7.58 -4.54 6.87
C ARG A 28 -6.89 -3.32 7.48
N TYR A 29 -7.18 -3.05 8.73
CA TYR A 29 -6.58 -1.95 9.46
C TYR A 29 -5.29 -2.38 10.12
N TYR A 30 -4.30 -1.50 10.08
CA TYR A 30 -3.02 -1.74 10.71
C TYR A 30 -2.53 -0.50 11.43
N TYR A 31 -1.70 -0.73 12.43
CA TYR A 31 -0.99 0.33 13.15
C TYR A 31 0.46 0.32 12.72
N GLY A 32 1.07 1.49 12.72
CA GLY A 32 2.47 1.57 12.38
C GLY A 32 3.02 2.96 12.53
N ASP A 33 4.13 3.18 11.86
CA ASP A 33 4.84 4.45 11.88
C ASP A 33 5.22 4.83 10.46
N VAL A 34 5.08 6.11 10.14
CA VAL A 34 5.59 6.64 8.88
C VAL A 34 7.05 6.98 9.09
N GLN A 35 7.90 6.33 8.29
CA GLN A 35 9.33 6.59 8.28
C GLN A 35 9.68 7.37 7.03
N LYS A 36 10.51 8.39 7.19
CA LYS A 36 10.93 9.26 6.08
C LYS A 36 9.74 9.83 5.30
N PRO A 37 8.87 10.60 5.95
CA PRO A 37 7.71 11.16 5.26
C PRO A 37 8.15 12.24 4.28
N ARG A 38 8.23 11.91 3.01
CA ARG A 38 8.53 12.86 1.96
C ARG A 38 7.36 12.92 1.01
N THR A 39 6.69 14.07 1.01
CA THR A 39 5.68 14.36 0.01
C THR A 39 6.33 15.21 -1.04
N SER A 40 6.44 14.67 -2.23
CA SER A 40 7.09 15.36 -3.33
C SER A 40 6.05 15.67 -4.41
N TRP A 41 5.94 16.95 -4.74
CA TRP A 41 5.12 17.41 -5.86
C TRP A 41 6.03 17.52 -7.05
N GLN A 42 5.92 16.59 -7.97
CA GLN A 42 6.68 16.68 -9.20
C GLN A 42 5.77 17.16 -10.31
N GLN A 43 5.98 18.39 -10.73
CA GLN A 43 5.39 18.90 -11.95
C GLN A 43 6.32 18.60 -13.10
N ASN A 44 5.85 17.80 -14.02
CA ASN A 44 6.56 17.59 -15.25
C ASN A 44 6.09 18.67 -16.22
N SER A 45 6.99 19.55 -16.64
CA SER A 45 6.65 20.72 -17.43
C SER A 45 6.06 20.39 -18.80
N ASN A 46 6.18 19.16 -19.24
CA ASN A 46 5.66 18.69 -20.51
C ASN A 46 4.38 17.86 -20.37
N SER A 47 3.84 17.76 -19.18
CA SER A 47 2.67 16.94 -18.93
C SER A 47 1.51 17.82 -18.47
N ILE A 48 0.35 17.55 -19.03
CA ILE A 48 -0.89 18.22 -18.60
C ILE A 48 -1.37 17.63 -17.27
N ASN A 49 -0.92 16.44 -16.94
CA ASN A 49 -1.32 15.75 -15.70
C ASN A 49 -0.25 15.91 -14.65
N ASP A 50 -0.62 16.52 -13.53
CA ASP A 50 0.28 16.62 -12.39
C ASP A 50 0.40 15.26 -11.74
N ASN A 51 1.61 14.71 -11.75
CA ASN A 51 1.89 13.45 -11.07
C ASN A 51 2.29 13.75 -9.63
N ILE A 52 1.37 13.43 -8.73
CA ILE A 52 1.65 13.53 -7.30
C ILE A 52 2.25 12.20 -6.86
N ARG A 53 3.44 12.25 -6.31
CA ARG A 53 4.08 11.08 -5.74
C ARG A 53 4.34 11.33 -4.27
N VAL A 54 3.93 10.36 -3.46
CA VAL A 54 4.32 10.32 -2.07
C VAL A 54 5.44 9.29 -1.98
N THR A 55 6.63 9.76 -1.63
CA THR A 55 7.75 8.87 -1.40
C THR A 55 7.93 8.75 0.10
N CYS A 56 7.38 7.70 0.66
CA CYS A 56 7.52 7.46 2.09
C CYS A 56 7.58 5.96 2.34
N GLN A 57 7.97 5.64 3.56
CA GLN A 57 7.99 4.27 4.03
C GLN A 57 7.10 4.17 5.25
N ILE A 58 6.18 3.21 5.23
CA ILE A 58 5.29 2.97 6.36
C ILE A 58 5.64 1.61 6.94
N SER A 59 6.06 1.63 8.20
CA SER A 59 6.33 0.40 8.94
C SER A 59 5.06 -0.01 9.65
N ILE A 60 4.49 -1.16 9.31
CA ILE A 60 3.28 -1.64 9.94
C ILE A 60 3.60 -2.76 10.93
N LEU A 61 2.78 -2.83 11.97
CA LEU A 61 2.79 -3.97 12.89
C LEU A 61 1.99 -5.07 12.22
N ALA A 62 2.71 -6.08 11.72
CA ALA A 62 2.11 -7.12 10.90
C ALA A 62 1.48 -8.21 11.75
N ASP A 63 0.34 -8.70 11.30
CA ASP A 63 -0.33 -9.86 11.88
C ASP A 63 -0.05 -11.09 11.00
N PRO A 64 -0.49 -12.30 11.41
CA PRO A 64 -0.27 -13.49 10.58
C PRO A 64 -0.88 -13.37 9.19
N TYR A 65 -1.98 -12.64 9.05
CA TYR A 65 -2.60 -12.44 7.74
C TYR A 65 -1.66 -11.64 6.82
N ALA A 66 -1.05 -10.57 7.36
CA ALA A 66 -0.15 -9.74 6.58
C ALA A 66 1.08 -10.53 6.10
N TYR A 67 1.62 -11.39 6.96
CA TYR A 67 2.75 -12.23 6.57
C TYR A 67 2.38 -13.26 5.52
N HIS A 68 1.15 -13.75 5.58
CA HIS A 68 0.70 -14.76 4.62
C HIS A 68 0.37 -14.15 3.26
N TYR A 69 -0.17 -12.94 3.25
CA TYR A 69 -0.67 -12.32 2.03
C TYR A 69 0.07 -11.06 1.61
N PHE A 70 1.28 -10.81 2.12
CA PHE A 70 1.98 -9.57 1.81
C PHE A 70 2.23 -9.38 0.30
N VAL A 71 2.33 -10.46 -0.46
CA VAL A 71 2.54 -10.39 -1.89
C VAL A 71 1.32 -9.85 -2.64
N TYR A 72 0.16 -9.84 -1.99
CA TYR A 72 -1.07 -9.33 -2.57
C TYR A 72 -1.39 -7.91 -2.15
N MET A 73 -0.53 -7.27 -1.37
CA MET A 73 -0.73 -5.87 -0.99
C MET A 73 -0.69 -4.97 -2.21
N ARG A 74 -1.72 -4.15 -2.39
CA ARG A 74 -1.82 -3.25 -3.53
C ARG A 74 -1.72 -1.79 -3.14
N TRP A 75 -2.37 -1.41 -2.05
CA TRP A 75 -2.41 -0.02 -1.66
C TRP A 75 -2.44 0.13 -0.15
N VAL A 76 -2.08 1.34 0.27
CA VAL A 76 -2.14 1.73 1.67
C VAL A 76 -2.80 3.10 1.74
N GLU A 77 -3.63 3.30 2.75
CA GLU A 77 -4.30 4.56 2.97
C GLU A 77 -3.40 5.49 3.77
N TYR A 78 -3.15 6.68 3.22
CA TYR A 78 -2.30 7.68 3.87
C TYR A 78 -2.76 9.05 3.42
N MET A 79 -2.88 9.98 4.36
CA MET A 79 -3.35 11.35 4.09
C MET A 79 -4.69 11.39 3.34
N GLY A 80 -5.60 10.48 3.67
CA GLY A 80 -6.93 10.44 3.07
C GLY A 80 -7.02 9.88 1.67
N GLN A 81 -5.91 9.37 1.13
CA GLN A 81 -5.85 8.81 -0.21
C GLN A 81 -5.25 7.42 -0.17
N LYS A 82 -5.48 6.68 -1.23
CA LYS A 82 -4.87 5.36 -1.41
C LYS A 82 -3.63 5.48 -2.28
N TRP A 83 -2.53 4.92 -1.81
CA TRP A 83 -1.25 5.00 -2.50
C TRP A 83 -0.74 3.62 -2.82
N LYS A 84 -0.11 3.47 -3.99
CA LYS A 84 0.42 2.18 -4.41
C LYS A 84 1.55 1.73 -3.50
N ILE A 85 1.53 0.46 -3.14
CA ILE A 85 2.64 -0.17 -2.46
C ILE A 85 3.57 -0.71 -3.53
N GLU A 86 4.77 -0.14 -3.62
CA GLU A 86 5.73 -0.55 -4.64
C GLU A 86 6.52 -1.78 -4.24
N SER A 87 6.86 -1.88 -2.95
CA SER A 87 7.56 -3.06 -2.44
C SER A 87 7.30 -3.22 -0.95
N VAL A 88 7.51 -4.43 -0.47
CA VAL A 88 7.35 -4.77 0.94
C VAL A 88 8.65 -5.41 1.40
N GLU A 89 9.20 -4.91 2.49
CA GLU A 89 10.43 -5.44 3.07
C GLU A 89 10.14 -5.97 4.48
N ASN A 90 10.82 -7.05 4.84
CA ASN A 90 10.70 -7.61 6.16
C ASN A 90 11.63 -6.86 7.11
N MET A 91 11.11 -6.43 8.24
CA MET A 91 11.87 -5.76 9.28
C MET A 91 12.05 -6.70 10.48
N GLU A 92 12.91 -6.29 11.39
CA GLU A 92 13.07 -7.01 12.66
C GLU A 92 11.79 -6.95 13.47
N GLY A 93 11.48 -8.04 14.13
CA GLY A 93 10.25 -8.18 14.89
C GLY A 93 9.04 -8.37 13.97
N PRO A 94 7.84 -8.20 14.48
CA PRO A 94 6.62 -8.44 13.70
C PRO A 94 6.25 -7.20 12.87
N ARG A 95 7.18 -6.73 12.02
CA ARG A 95 6.99 -5.52 11.24
C ARG A 95 7.31 -5.76 9.79
N LEU A 96 6.52 -5.11 8.93
CA LEU A 96 6.76 -5.05 7.50
C LEU A 96 6.91 -3.59 7.10
N LEU A 97 7.88 -3.32 6.25
CA LEU A 97 8.12 -1.98 5.74
C LEU A 97 7.51 -1.87 4.35
N LEU A 98 6.54 -0.96 4.20
CA LEU A 98 5.87 -0.73 2.94
C LEU A 98 6.51 0.48 2.25
N ASN A 99 7.03 0.27 1.06
CA ASN A 99 7.55 1.36 0.24
C ASN A 99 6.41 1.88 -0.62
N VAL A 100 6.05 3.14 -0.41
CA VAL A 100 4.86 3.76 -0.99
C VAL A 100 5.28 4.62 -2.17
N GLY A 101 4.52 4.57 -3.23
CA GLY A 101 4.80 5.31 -4.45
C GLY A 101 3.65 6.19 -4.90
N GLY A 102 3.24 6.04 -6.15
CA GLY A 102 2.22 6.88 -6.74
C GLY A 102 0.81 6.62 -6.24
N LEU A 103 -0.10 7.45 -6.70
CA LEU A 103 -1.52 7.32 -6.34
C LEU A 103 -2.10 6.04 -6.91
N TYR A 104 -2.85 5.33 -6.09
CA TYR A 104 -3.53 4.12 -6.52
C TYR A 104 -4.85 4.48 -7.17
N GLU A 105 -5.06 4.03 -8.39
CA GLU A 105 -6.30 4.21 -9.10
C GLU A 105 -7.01 2.86 -9.21
N GLU A 106 -8.25 2.83 -8.72
CA GLU A 106 -9.06 1.64 -8.87
C GLU A 106 -9.57 1.57 -10.31
N GLN A 107 -9.28 0.47 -10.96
CA GLN A 107 -9.84 0.20 -12.27
C GLN A 107 -11.14 -0.56 -12.09
N ASN A 108 -12.20 0.04 -12.56
CA ASN A 108 -13.50 -0.61 -12.59
C ASN A 108 -13.59 -1.54 -13.79
#